data_20a45a126d751b466dd3d14780331445
#
_entry.id   20a45a126d751b466dd3d14780331445
#
_cell.length_a   1.000
_cell.length_b   1.000
_cell.length_c   1.000
_cell.angle_alpha   90.00
_cell.angle_beta   90.00
_cell.angle_gamma   90.00
#
_symmetry.space_group_name_H-M   'P 1'
#
loop_
_entity.id
_entity.type
_entity.pdbx_description
1 polymer ?
#
loop_
_entity_poly.entity_id
_entity_poly.type
_entity_poly.pdbx_seq_one_letter_code
_entity_poly.pdbx_strand_id
1 'polypeptide(L)'
;MKELLYKKSEAVAALNRVDGFHPMELARKIGEEGQEEQLYLDVKYRKLWFRLVNPAGKIISRIITFTENMAVVEARIYLDKCDQEDNYVANSFSQKFRSDDPKFGDKFLEMAETAAVGRALSDAGHGAVCGCGRGK
;
A
#
# COMPACT_ATOMS: atom_id res chain seq x y z
N MET A 1 15.82 -15.20 3.92
CA MET A 1 14.57 -14.81 3.26
C MET A 1 14.39 -13.31 3.19
N LYS A 2 14.56 -12.63 4.30
CA LYS A 2 14.47 -11.19 4.39
C LYS A 2 15.45 -10.49 3.44
N GLU A 3 16.70 -10.89 3.47
CA GLU A 3 17.72 -10.34 2.58
C GLU A 3 17.42 -10.61 1.11
N LEU A 4 16.92 -11.80 0.83
CA LEU A 4 16.62 -12.18 -0.56
C LEU A 4 15.49 -11.32 -1.13
N LEU A 5 14.45 -11.08 -0.36
CA LEU A 5 13.35 -10.25 -0.80
C LEU A 5 13.81 -8.82 -1.05
N TYR A 6 14.63 -8.31 -0.17
CA TYR A 6 15.17 -6.96 -0.32
C TYR A 6 16.01 -6.85 -1.59
N LYS A 7 16.85 -7.84 -1.84
CA LYS A 7 17.69 -7.84 -3.03
C LYS A 7 16.88 -7.90 -4.32
N LYS A 8 15.78 -8.64 -4.33
CA LYS A 8 14.93 -8.71 -5.51
C LYS A 8 14.30 -7.38 -5.84
N SER A 9 14.14 -6.53 -4.83
CA SER A 9 13.55 -5.22 -4.98
C SER A 9 14.59 -4.10 -4.92
N GLU A 10 15.87 -4.46 -5.01
CA GLU A 10 16.95 -3.52 -4.82
C GLU A 10 16.90 -2.32 -5.73
N ALA A 11 16.57 -2.52 -6.99
CA ALA A 11 16.50 -1.41 -7.95
C ALA A 11 15.43 -0.41 -7.53
N VAL A 12 14.28 -0.88 -7.09
CA VAL A 12 13.18 -0.03 -6.64
C VAL A 12 13.55 0.63 -5.31
N ALA A 13 14.13 -0.14 -4.39
CA ALA A 13 14.56 0.40 -3.10
C ALA A 13 15.61 1.50 -3.27
N ALA A 14 16.53 1.30 -4.21
CA ALA A 14 17.55 2.31 -4.47
C ALA A 14 16.96 3.59 -5.05
N LEU A 15 15.96 3.43 -5.92
CA LEU A 15 15.30 4.56 -6.55
C LEU A 15 14.55 5.43 -5.53
N ASN A 16 13.94 4.80 -4.54
CA ASN A 16 13.15 5.49 -3.53
C ASN A 16 13.85 5.56 -2.17
N ARG A 17 15.15 5.50 -2.19
CA ARG A 17 15.93 5.48 -0.96
C ARG A 17 15.86 6.81 -0.22
N VAL A 18 15.70 6.73 1.10
CA VAL A 18 15.69 7.89 1.98
C VAL A 18 16.64 7.63 3.14
N ASP A 19 17.57 8.55 3.35
CA ASP A 19 18.51 8.44 4.47
C ASP A 19 17.74 8.46 5.79
N GLY A 20 18.05 7.50 6.65
CA GLY A 20 17.41 7.43 7.96
C GLY A 20 16.09 6.68 7.96
N PHE A 21 15.60 6.28 6.80
CA PHE A 21 14.38 5.49 6.71
C PHE A 21 14.70 4.10 6.17
N HIS A 22 14.41 3.08 6.96
CA HIS A 22 14.76 1.70 6.62
C HIS A 22 13.51 0.82 6.63
N PRO A 23 12.85 0.67 5.48
CA PRO A 23 11.58 -0.08 5.44
C PRO A 23 11.72 -1.51 5.91
N MET A 24 12.88 -2.15 5.70
CA MET A 24 13.08 -3.52 6.16
C MET A 24 12.99 -3.65 7.66
N GLU A 25 13.38 -2.61 8.39
CA GLU A 25 13.32 -2.64 9.84
C GLU A 25 11.91 -2.40 10.36
N LEU A 26 11.05 -1.80 9.55
CA LEU A 26 9.66 -1.53 9.92
C LEU A 26 8.71 -2.63 9.48
N ALA A 27 9.17 -3.51 8.61
CA ALA A 27 8.35 -4.60 8.10
C ALA A 27 8.17 -5.65 9.20
N ARG A 28 7.01 -6.25 9.24
CA ARG A 28 6.72 -7.33 10.18
C ARG A 28 6.46 -8.63 9.43
N LYS A 29 6.66 -9.71 10.13
CA LYS A 29 6.40 -11.03 9.56
C LYS A 29 4.93 -11.34 9.66
N ILE A 30 4.37 -11.86 8.59
CA ILE A 30 2.99 -12.32 8.57
C ILE A 30 2.96 -13.74 8.01
N GLY A 31 1.90 -14.46 8.28
CA GLY A 31 1.72 -15.82 7.82
C GLY A 31 1.22 -16.68 8.96
N GLU A 32 0.56 -17.77 8.60
CA GLU A 32 0.06 -18.72 9.58
C GLU A 32 1.12 -19.78 9.87
N GLU A 33 0.97 -20.41 11.02
CA GLU A 33 1.86 -21.50 11.39
C GLU A 33 1.89 -22.55 10.29
N GLY A 34 3.09 -22.96 9.93
CA GLY A 34 3.27 -23.96 8.88
C GLY A 34 3.36 -23.39 7.48
N GLN A 35 3.19 -22.09 7.33
CA GLN A 35 3.30 -21.43 6.06
C GLN A 35 4.61 -20.65 5.97
N GLU A 36 5.02 -20.35 4.75
CA GLU A 36 6.21 -19.54 4.54
C GLU A 36 5.98 -18.14 5.09
N GLU A 37 6.95 -17.65 5.84
CA GLU A 37 6.89 -16.28 6.37
C GLU A 37 7.02 -15.26 5.26
N GLN A 38 6.22 -14.22 5.34
CA GLN A 38 6.27 -13.09 4.42
C GLN A 38 6.53 -11.83 5.23
N LEU A 39 7.19 -10.88 4.59
CA LEU A 39 7.39 -9.56 5.19
C LEU A 39 6.29 -8.64 4.70
N TYR A 40 5.73 -7.89 5.64
CA TYR A 40 4.67 -6.96 5.34
C TYR A 40 5.00 -5.60 5.89
N LEU A 41 4.93 -4.59 5.06
CA LEU A 41 5.11 -3.20 5.47
C LEU A 41 3.72 -2.57 5.59
N ASP A 42 3.35 -2.18 6.79
CA ASP A 42 2.04 -1.59 7.04
C ASP A 42 1.84 -0.34 6.17
N VAL A 43 0.60 -0.09 5.79
CA VAL A 43 0.25 1.03 4.89
C VAL A 43 0.70 2.37 5.46
N LYS A 44 0.62 2.55 6.78
CA LYS A 44 1.07 3.80 7.40
C LYS A 44 2.56 4.08 7.14
N TYR A 45 3.38 3.05 7.06
CA TYR A 45 4.81 3.20 6.75
C TYR A 45 5.05 3.41 5.27
N ARG A 46 4.20 2.82 4.43
CA ARG A 46 4.26 3.08 2.99
C ARG A 46 3.91 4.53 2.68
N LYS A 47 2.93 5.08 3.38
CA LYS A 47 2.56 6.49 3.25
C LYS A 47 3.71 7.40 3.71
N LEU A 48 4.33 7.06 4.82
CA LEU A 48 5.47 7.83 5.32
C LEU A 48 6.60 7.80 4.31
N TRP A 49 6.92 6.63 3.80
CA TRP A 49 7.97 6.48 2.79
C TRP A 49 7.68 7.34 1.57
N PHE A 50 6.45 7.28 1.09
CA PHE A 50 6.04 8.09 -0.06
C PHE A 50 6.22 9.59 0.23
N ARG A 51 5.81 10.04 1.41
CA ARG A 51 5.93 11.45 1.79
C ARG A 51 7.38 11.91 1.89
N LEU A 52 8.26 11.03 2.35
CA LEU A 52 9.68 11.36 2.46
C LEU A 52 10.33 11.49 1.08
N VAL A 53 9.95 10.62 0.14
CA VAL A 53 10.50 10.68 -1.22
C VAL A 53 9.88 11.81 -2.03
N ASN A 54 8.58 12.03 -1.85
CA ASN A 54 7.82 12.99 -2.66
C ASN A 54 7.08 13.97 -1.76
N PRO A 55 7.78 14.96 -1.18
CA PRO A 55 7.12 15.92 -0.28
C PRO A 55 5.97 16.68 -0.94
N ALA A 56 6.03 16.87 -2.26
CA ALA A 56 4.96 17.53 -3.00
C ALA A 56 3.91 16.58 -3.55
N GLY A 57 4.04 15.28 -3.27
CA GLY A 57 3.11 14.29 -3.79
C GLY A 57 1.76 14.32 -3.11
N LYS A 58 0.79 13.65 -3.71
CA LYS A 58 -0.53 13.50 -3.10
C LYS A 58 -1.08 12.11 -3.35
N ILE A 59 -1.97 11.71 -2.45
CA ILE A 59 -2.70 10.45 -2.54
C ILE A 59 -4.18 10.82 -2.54
N ILE A 60 -4.89 10.42 -3.59
CA ILE A 60 -6.32 10.69 -3.69
C ILE A 60 -7.06 9.37 -3.67
N SER A 61 -8.03 9.25 -2.78
CA SER A 61 -8.93 8.10 -2.79
C SER A 61 -10.31 8.55 -3.24
N ARG A 62 -10.96 7.70 -4.03
CA ARG A 62 -12.27 7.98 -4.62
C ARG A 62 -13.21 6.83 -4.33
N ILE A 63 -14.41 7.15 -3.92
CA ILE A 63 -15.43 6.13 -3.73
C ILE A 63 -16.06 5.85 -5.08
N ILE A 64 -15.87 4.64 -5.58
CA ILE A 64 -16.45 4.21 -6.86
C ILE A 64 -17.88 3.71 -6.65
N THR A 65 -18.05 2.89 -5.62
CA THR A 65 -19.37 2.35 -5.25
C THR A 65 -19.42 2.22 -3.75
N PHE A 66 -20.55 2.59 -3.17
CA PHE A 66 -20.74 2.45 -1.74
C PHE A 66 -22.21 2.11 -1.50
N THR A 67 -22.44 0.93 -0.98
CA THR A 67 -23.79 0.47 -0.63
C THR A 67 -23.81 0.08 0.84
N GLU A 68 -24.98 -0.34 1.28
CA GLU A 68 -25.13 -0.82 2.65
C GLU A 68 -24.21 -1.99 2.98
N ASN A 69 -23.84 -2.79 1.97
CA ASN A 69 -23.11 -4.04 2.17
C ASN A 69 -21.72 -4.07 1.57
N MET A 70 -21.35 -3.08 0.78
CA MET A 70 -20.13 -3.20 -0.01
C MET A 70 -19.58 -1.81 -0.36
N ALA A 71 -18.25 -1.73 -0.46
CA ALA A 71 -17.58 -0.51 -0.92
C ALA A 71 -16.48 -0.87 -1.91
N VAL A 72 -16.36 -0.04 -2.94
CA VAL A 72 -15.24 -0.09 -3.89
C VAL A 72 -14.58 1.26 -3.87
N VAL A 73 -13.28 1.28 -3.64
CA VAL A 73 -12.49 2.50 -3.57
C VAL A 73 -11.34 2.41 -4.55
N GLU A 74 -11.08 3.49 -5.25
CA GLU A 74 -9.88 3.63 -6.06
C GLU A 74 -8.91 4.59 -5.37
N ALA A 75 -7.64 4.24 -5.31
CA ALA A 75 -6.59 5.14 -4.83
C ALA A 75 -5.68 5.49 -5.99
N ARG A 76 -5.28 6.75 -6.07
CA ARG A 76 -4.36 7.24 -7.09
C ARG A 76 -3.21 7.96 -6.43
N ILE A 77 -2.01 7.71 -6.94
CA ILE A 77 -0.78 8.28 -6.41
C ILE A 77 -0.23 9.27 -7.43
N TYR A 78 0.04 10.50 -6.97
CA TYR A 78 0.57 11.56 -7.81
C TYR A 78 1.91 12.02 -7.24
N LEU A 79 2.87 12.27 -8.09
CA LEU A 79 4.19 12.73 -7.64
C LEU A 79 4.20 14.21 -7.29
N ASP A 80 3.23 14.98 -7.79
CA ASP A 80 3.13 16.39 -7.48
C ASP A 80 1.67 16.77 -7.26
N LYS A 81 1.42 17.58 -6.23
CA LYS A 81 0.06 17.97 -5.87
C LYS A 81 -0.62 18.80 -6.96
N CYS A 82 0.16 19.34 -7.88
CA CYS A 82 -0.37 20.13 -9.01
C CYS A 82 -0.67 19.26 -10.23
N ASP A 83 -0.38 17.98 -10.19
CA ASP A 83 -0.68 17.07 -11.30
C ASP A 83 -2.18 17.01 -11.53
N GLN A 84 -2.54 16.92 -12.82
CA GLN A 84 -3.94 16.78 -13.21
C GLN A 84 -4.46 15.39 -12.84
N GLU A 85 -5.77 15.28 -12.78
CA GLU A 85 -6.47 14.11 -12.31
C GLU A 85 -6.00 12.81 -12.98
N ASP A 86 -5.75 12.84 -14.28
CA ASP A 86 -5.36 11.65 -15.04
C ASP A 86 -3.85 11.44 -15.09
N ASN A 87 -3.06 12.28 -14.43
CA ASN A 87 -1.61 12.19 -14.47
C ASN A 87 -1.05 11.51 -13.22
N TYR A 88 -1.64 10.39 -12.83
CA TYR A 88 -1.16 9.62 -11.70
C TYR A 88 -0.09 8.62 -12.15
N VAL A 89 0.81 8.26 -11.23
CA VAL A 89 1.87 7.28 -11.50
C VAL A 89 1.44 5.87 -11.15
N ALA A 90 0.45 5.72 -10.31
CA ALA A 90 -0.07 4.41 -9.92
C ALA A 90 -1.50 4.57 -9.43
N ASN A 91 -2.28 3.52 -9.62
CA ASN A 91 -3.63 3.46 -9.07
C ASN A 91 -3.97 2.02 -8.71
N SER A 92 -4.97 1.85 -7.88
CA SER A 92 -5.43 0.53 -7.50
C SER A 92 -6.86 0.63 -7.00
N PHE A 93 -7.58 -0.48 -7.09
CA PHE A 93 -8.94 -0.59 -6.58
C PHE A 93 -8.97 -1.62 -5.46
N SER A 94 -9.92 -1.47 -4.56
CA SER A 94 -10.19 -2.49 -3.55
C SER A 94 -11.69 -2.55 -3.28
N GLN A 95 -12.17 -3.76 -3.13
CA GLN A 95 -13.57 -4.03 -2.79
C GLN A 95 -13.62 -4.74 -1.45
N LYS A 96 -14.48 -4.27 -0.56
CA LYS A 96 -14.69 -4.89 0.75
C LYS A 96 -16.17 -4.98 1.02
N PHE A 97 -16.55 -6.01 1.76
CA PHE A 97 -17.95 -6.28 2.10
C PHE A 97 -18.15 -6.12 3.60
N ARG A 98 -19.36 -5.68 3.96
CA ARG A 98 -19.79 -5.71 5.36
C ARG A 98 -19.71 -7.15 5.86
N SER A 99 -19.29 -7.32 7.10
CA SER A 99 -19.23 -8.65 7.70
C SER A 99 -19.85 -8.63 9.09
N ASP A 100 -19.93 -9.81 9.69
CA ASP A 100 -20.48 -9.98 11.03
C ASP A 100 -19.46 -9.74 12.15
N ASP A 101 -18.24 -9.38 11.77
CA ASP A 101 -17.18 -9.08 12.74
C ASP A 101 -17.65 -7.91 13.62
N PRO A 102 -17.78 -8.12 14.95
CA PRO A 102 -18.28 -7.04 15.82
C PRO A 102 -17.35 -5.83 15.89
N LYS A 103 -16.08 -6.01 15.56
CA LYS A 103 -15.11 -4.93 15.67
C LYS A 103 -14.93 -4.18 14.35
N PHE A 104 -14.89 -4.88 13.23
CA PHE A 104 -14.54 -4.29 11.94
C PHE A 104 -15.62 -4.45 10.87
N GLY A 105 -16.69 -5.17 11.17
CA GLY A 105 -17.70 -5.51 10.15
C GLY A 105 -18.33 -4.32 9.47
N ASP A 106 -18.48 -3.20 10.19
CA ASP A 106 -19.08 -1.99 9.66
C ASP A 106 -18.07 -1.03 9.05
N LYS A 107 -16.78 -1.34 9.14
CA LYS A 107 -15.71 -0.45 8.68
C LYS A 107 -15.18 -0.85 7.30
N PHE A 108 -16.04 -1.39 6.47
CA PHE A 108 -15.63 -1.89 5.17
C PHE A 108 -15.21 -0.78 4.20
N LEU A 109 -15.75 0.44 4.35
CA LEU A 109 -15.31 1.56 3.51
C LEU A 109 -13.87 1.95 3.84
N GLU A 110 -13.57 2.12 5.12
CA GLU A 110 -12.21 2.47 5.55
C GLU A 110 -11.22 1.37 5.19
N MET A 111 -11.63 0.11 5.32
CA MET A 111 -10.77 -1.01 4.96
C MET A 111 -10.51 -1.05 3.46
N ALA A 112 -11.51 -0.75 2.65
CA ALA A 112 -11.34 -0.68 1.19
C ALA A 112 -10.36 0.44 0.82
N GLU A 113 -10.49 1.60 1.45
CA GLU A 113 -9.58 2.71 1.20
C GLU A 113 -8.15 2.35 1.57
N THR A 114 -7.94 1.80 2.75
CA THR A 114 -6.60 1.41 3.20
C THR A 114 -5.96 0.41 2.25
N ALA A 115 -6.72 -0.58 1.83
CA ALA A 115 -6.21 -1.60 0.91
C ALA A 115 -5.87 -1.01 -0.46
N ALA A 116 -6.73 -0.12 -0.99
CA ALA A 116 -6.49 0.52 -2.27
C ALA A 116 -5.23 1.39 -2.22
N VAL A 117 -5.11 2.20 -1.17
CA VAL A 117 -3.94 3.06 -0.99
C VAL A 117 -2.67 2.22 -0.87
N GLY A 118 -2.72 1.16 -0.07
CA GLY A 118 -1.56 0.30 0.13
C GLY A 118 -1.06 -0.33 -1.16
N ARG A 119 -1.97 -0.83 -1.99
CA ARG A 119 -1.61 -1.43 -3.28
C ARG A 119 -1.06 -0.39 -4.24
N ALA A 120 -1.69 0.78 -4.30
CA ALA A 120 -1.22 1.85 -5.19
C ALA A 120 0.18 2.30 -4.79
N LEU A 121 0.46 2.41 -3.49
CA LEU A 121 1.78 2.78 -3.02
C LEU A 121 2.82 1.71 -3.36
N SER A 122 2.46 0.44 -3.27
CA SER A 122 3.35 -0.65 -3.69
C SER A 122 3.68 -0.53 -5.17
N ASP A 123 2.68 -0.24 -5.99
CA ASP A 123 2.89 -0.09 -7.43
C ASP A 123 3.75 1.14 -7.74
N ALA A 124 3.71 2.15 -6.90
CA ALA A 124 4.55 3.35 -7.04
C ALA A 124 5.95 3.15 -6.46
N GLY A 125 6.26 1.96 -5.93
CA GLY A 125 7.59 1.65 -5.44
C GLY A 125 7.77 1.76 -3.94
N HIS A 126 6.71 1.99 -3.18
CA HIS A 126 6.79 2.19 -1.74
C HIS A 126 6.21 1.03 -0.94
N GLY A 127 6.37 -0.17 -1.43
CA GLY A 127 5.96 -1.38 -0.75
C GLY A 127 6.83 -2.56 -1.15
N ALA A 128 7.98 -2.25 -1.75
CA ALA A 128 8.81 -3.29 -2.36
C ALA A 128 9.33 -4.32 -1.37
N VAL A 129 9.39 -3.97 -0.11
CA VAL A 129 9.81 -4.90 0.92
C VAL A 129 8.81 -6.05 1.06
N CYS A 130 7.59 -5.83 0.60
CA CYS A 130 6.56 -6.85 0.58
C CYS A 130 6.44 -7.49 -0.79
N GLY A 131 7.47 -7.29 -1.57
CA GLY A 131 7.44 -7.60 -2.99
C GLY A 131 7.07 -8.98 -3.34
N CYS A 132 7.12 -9.75 -2.39
CA CYS A 132 6.52 -10.99 -2.56
C CYS A 132 5.13 -10.83 -3.05
N GLY A 133 4.71 -9.76 -2.80
CA GLY A 133 3.45 -9.59 -3.25
C GLY A 133 3.30 -10.06 -4.58
N ARG A 134 3.51 -10.40 -4.37
CA ARG A 134 3.16 -10.91 -5.08
C ARG A 134 2.28 -11.07 -5.64
N GLY A 135 2.38 -10.67 -5.70
CA GLY A 135 1.72 -10.72 -6.17
C GLY A 135 1.16 -10.78 -6.79
N LYS A 136 1.27 -10.76 -6.82
CA LYS A 136 0.86 -10.94 -7.28
C LYS A 136 0.45 -11.35 -7.49
#